data_af7eae325df40617cfdd72d2e441fec3
#
_entry.id   af7eae325df40617cfdd72d2e441fec3
#
_cell.length_a   1.000
_cell.length_b   1.000
_cell.length_c   1.000
_cell.angle_alpha   90.00
_cell.angle_beta   90.00
_cell.angle_gamma   90.00
#
_symmetry.space_group_name_H-M   'P 1'
#
loop_
_entity.id
_entity.type
_entity.pdbx_description
1 polymer ?
#
loop_
_entity_poly.entity_id
_entity_poly.type
_entity_poly.pdbx_seq_one_letter_code
_entity_poly.pdbx_strand_id
1 'polypeptide(L)'
;MERKIEDIILDEINEVLQHFLMHAEVESVDGKTPVTYRYTVPVELEQYCDSKDIIERAIDSVKMNIEDSCKKVADRFELTGVEIDSNYYPNGAEIKIDITGNIKE
;
A
#
# COMPACT_ATOMS: atom_id res chain seq x y z
N MET A 1 7.51 -12.64 -20.85
CA MET A 1 7.42 -11.24 -20.48
C MET A 1 7.76 -11.06 -19.03
N GLU A 2 8.76 -10.26 -18.75
CA GLU A 2 9.10 -9.94 -17.38
C GLU A 2 8.07 -8.96 -16.82
N ARG A 3 7.58 -9.24 -15.64
CA ARG A 3 6.68 -8.32 -14.94
C ARG A 3 7.47 -7.17 -14.38
N LYS A 4 6.88 -5.99 -14.42
CA LYS A 4 7.50 -4.81 -13.80
C LYS A 4 7.48 -4.96 -12.29
N ILE A 5 8.49 -4.41 -11.63
CA ILE A 5 8.60 -4.45 -10.18
C ILE A 5 7.38 -3.83 -9.51
N GLU A 6 6.86 -2.72 -10.07
CA GLU A 6 5.65 -2.07 -9.57
C GLU A 6 4.45 -3.02 -9.53
N ASP A 7 4.32 -3.90 -10.53
CA ASP A 7 3.22 -4.86 -10.59
C ASP A 7 3.42 -6.01 -9.60
N ILE A 8 4.65 -6.44 -9.40
CA ILE A 8 4.97 -7.49 -8.42
C ILE A 8 4.66 -6.99 -7.00
N ILE A 9 5.06 -5.76 -6.70
CA ILE A 9 4.77 -5.12 -5.41
C ILE A 9 3.27 -4.98 -5.21
N LEU A 10 2.56 -4.55 -6.26
CA LEU A 10 1.10 -4.40 -6.22
C LEU A 10 0.42 -5.72 -5.89
N ASP A 11 0.85 -6.81 -6.50
CA ASP A 11 0.29 -8.13 -6.22
C ASP A 11 0.50 -8.57 -4.77
N GLU A 12 1.69 -8.32 -4.23
CA GLU A 12 1.99 -8.65 -2.84
C GLU A 12 1.12 -7.85 -1.88
N ILE A 13 0.93 -6.57 -2.16
CA ILE A 13 0.06 -5.71 -1.36
C ILE A 13 -1.38 -6.20 -1.44
N ASN A 14 -1.87 -6.51 -2.64
CA ASN A 14 -3.24 -6.95 -2.85
C ASN A 14 -3.51 -8.32 -2.24
N GLU A 15 -2.52 -9.18 -2.16
CA GLU A 15 -2.65 -10.48 -1.49
C GLU A 15 -3.03 -10.29 -0.01
N VAL A 16 -2.40 -9.33 0.66
CA VAL A 16 -2.75 -8.97 2.04
C VAL A 16 -4.12 -8.32 2.11
N LEU A 17 -4.38 -7.37 1.20
CA LEU A 17 -5.63 -6.59 1.21
C LEU A 17 -6.88 -7.42 0.95
N GLN A 18 -6.75 -8.57 0.28
CA GLN A 18 -7.88 -9.47 0.05
C GLN A 18 -8.56 -9.89 1.35
N HIS A 19 -7.79 -10.07 2.41
CA HIS A 19 -8.32 -10.45 3.72
C HIS A 19 -9.19 -9.34 4.34
N PHE A 20 -9.04 -8.12 3.86
CA PHE A 20 -9.77 -6.96 4.35
C PHE A 20 -10.80 -6.44 3.36
N LEU A 21 -11.03 -7.15 2.24
CA LEU A 21 -11.92 -6.74 1.16
C LEU A 21 -11.53 -5.39 0.55
N MET A 22 -10.24 -5.13 0.48
CA MET A 22 -9.67 -3.91 -0.09
C MET A 22 -8.75 -4.26 -1.25
N HIS A 23 -8.44 -3.27 -2.08
CA HIS A 23 -7.41 -3.44 -3.08
C HIS A 23 -6.65 -2.13 -3.32
N ALA A 24 -5.39 -2.26 -3.72
CA ALA A 24 -4.52 -1.15 -4.02
C ALA A 24 -4.44 -0.92 -5.53
N GLU A 25 -4.13 0.33 -5.89
CA GLU A 25 -3.88 0.72 -7.27
C GLU A 25 -2.56 1.48 -7.32
N VAL A 26 -1.85 1.38 -8.44
CA VAL A 26 -0.65 2.17 -8.67
C VAL A 26 -1.09 3.62 -8.91
N GLU A 27 -0.65 4.55 -8.07
CA GLU A 27 -0.93 5.97 -8.26
C GLU A 27 0.09 6.59 -9.21
N SER A 28 1.36 6.35 -8.95
CA SER A 28 2.43 6.88 -9.79
C SER A 28 3.74 6.14 -9.56
N VAL A 29 4.63 6.25 -10.53
CA VAL A 29 6.01 5.75 -10.42
C VAL A 29 6.93 6.90 -10.81
N ASP A 30 7.76 7.33 -9.88
CA ASP A 30 8.79 8.32 -10.18
C ASP A 30 10.06 7.56 -10.58
N GLY A 31 10.43 7.67 -11.85
CA GLY A 31 11.59 6.96 -12.42
C GLY A 31 12.95 7.55 -12.08
N LYS A 32 12.98 8.66 -11.34
CA LYS A 32 14.24 9.27 -10.92
C LYS A 32 14.86 8.46 -9.78
N THR A 33 16.18 8.37 -9.77
CA THR A 33 16.90 7.67 -8.71
C THR A 33 17.00 8.53 -7.46
N PRO A 34 16.53 8.08 -6.28
CA PRO A 34 15.86 6.80 -6.03
C PRO A 34 14.46 6.73 -6.64
N VAL A 35 14.09 5.55 -7.12
CA VAL A 35 12.77 5.32 -7.70
C VAL A 35 11.73 5.26 -6.58
N THR A 36 10.61 5.94 -6.77
CA THR A 36 9.50 5.90 -5.80
C THR A 36 8.27 5.29 -6.46
N TYR A 37 7.79 4.20 -5.86
CA TYR A 37 6.55 3.55 -6.26
C TYR A 37 5.45 3.98 -5.30
N ARG A 38 4.42 4.63 -5.81
CA ARG A 38 3.32 5.15 -5.00
C ARG A 38 2.04 4.39 -5.29
N TYR A 39 1.43 3.88 -4.23
CA TYR A 39 0.18 3.12 -4.30
C TYR A 39 -0.88 3.78 -3.44
N THR A 40 -2.14 3.62 -3.83
CA THR A 40 -3.28 4.12 -3.07
C THR A 40 -4.29 3.00 -2.84
N VAL A 41 -4.87 2.96 -1.65
CA VAL A 41 -5.90 1.99 -1.27
C VAL A 41 -7.14 2.77 -0.83
N PRO A 42 -8.17 2.85 -1.69
CA PRO A 42 -9.41 3.51 -1.29
C PRO A 42 -10.18 2.63 -0.30
N VAL A 43 -10.73 3.24 0.74
CA VAL A 43 -11.52 2.56 1.76
C VAL A 43 -12.90 3.23 1.82
N GLU A 44 -13.95 2.46 1.53
CA GLU A 44 -15.32 2.95 1.59
C GLU A 44 -15.94 2.68 2.95
N LEU A 45 -16.55 3.70 3.55
CA LEU A 45 -17.18 3.61 4.86
C LEU A 45 -18.35 2.65 4.90
N GLU A 46 -19.04 2.48 3.78
CA GLU A 46 -20.23 1.61 3.71
C GLU A 46 -19.92 0.14 3.99
N GLN A 47 -18.67 -0.28 3.81
CA GLN A 47 -18.24 -1.65 4.09
C GLN A 47 -17.93 -1.87 5.56
N TYR A 48 -17.79 -0.80 6.33
CA TYR A 48 -17.43 -0.84 7.74
C TYR A 48 -18.41 0.02 8.51
N CYS A 49 -18.90 -0.38 9.62
CA CYS A 49 -19.87 0.36 10.44
C CYS A 49 -19.56 1.87 10.54
N ASP A 50 -20.57 2.66 10.90
CA ASP A 50 -20.48 4.11 11.06
C ASP A 50 -19.54 4.56 12.18
N SER A 51 -18.91 3.64 12.90
CA SER A 51 -18.02 3.96 14.00
C SER A 51 -16.63 4.31 13.47
N LYS A 52 -16.21 5.54 13.72
CA LYS A 52 -14.87 6.01 13.35
C LYS A 52 -13.78 5.16 14.01
N ASP A 53 -13.99 4.76 15.28
CA ASP A 53 -13.01 3.96 16.02
C ASP A 53 -12.77 2.60 15.37
N ILE A 54 -13.84 1.96 14.87
CA ILE A 54 -13.73 0.67 14.20
C ILE A 54 -12.94 0.82 12.90
N ILE A 55 -13.21 1.88 12.16
CA ILE A 55 -12.52 2.17 10.92
C ILE A 55 -11.04 2.42 11.16
N GLU A 56 -10.70 3.23 12.16
CA GLU A 56 -9.31 3.51 12.52
C GLU A 56 -8.56 2.23 12.90
N ARG A 57 -9.18 1.35 13.68
CA ARG A 57 -8.58 0.07 14.07
C ARG A 57 -8.38 -0.84 12.86
N ALA A 58 -9.36 -0.89 11.97
CA ALA A 58 -9.24 -1.68 10.76
C ALA A 58 -8.10 -1.18 9.88
N ILE A 59 -8.00 0.13 9.70
CA ILE A 59 -6.93 0.74 8.90
C ILE A 59 -5.56 0.51 9.55
N ASP A 60 -5.44 0.64 10.86
CA ASP A 60 -4.18 0.37 11.56
C ASP A 60 -3.76 -1.09 11.39
N SER A 61 -4.69 -2.02 11.48
CA SER A 61 -4.42 -3.44 11.26
C SER A 61 -3.94 -3.70 9.83
N VAL A 62 -4.62 -3.10 8.86
CA VAL A 62 -4.23 -3.20 7.44
C VAL A 62 -2.84 -2.63 7.23
N LYS A 63 -2.56 -1.46 7.80
CA LYS A 63 -1.24 -0.81 7.67
C LYS A 63 -0.13 -1.69 8.21
N MET A 64 -0.31 -2.32 9.36
CA MET A 64 0.68 -3.22 9.94
C MET A 64 0.94 -4.43 9.05
N ASN A 65 -0.12 -5.03 8.50
CA ASN A 65 0.02 -6.17 7.61
C ASN A 65 0.70 -5.80 6.30
N ILE A 66 0.34 -4.65 5.73
CA ILE A 66 0.97 -4.15 4.51
C ILE A 66 2.45 -3.86 4.77
N GLU A 67 2.77 -3.23 5.89
CA GLU A 67 4.15 -2.91 6.25
C GLU A 67 5.02 -4.16 6.29
N ASP A 68 4.54 -5.23 6.93
CA ASP A 68 5.27 -6.49 6.99
C ASP A 68 5.49 -7.07 5.59
N SER A 69 4.45 -7.05 4.75
CA SER A 69 4.54 -7.53 3.39
C SER A 69 5.52 -6.68 2.56
N CYS A 70 5.47 -5.36 2.71
CA CYS A 70 6.36 -4.45 2.01
C CYS A 70 7.82 -4.63 2.44
N LYS A 71 8.06 -4.92 3.71
CA LYS A 71 9.42 -5.22 4.18
C LYS A 71 9.98 -6.47 3.55
N LYS A 72 9.16 -7.50 3.37
CA LYS A 72 9.59 -8.74 2.69
C LYS A 72 9.92 -8.47 1.23
N VAL A 73 9.11 -7.67 0.56
CA VAL A 73 9.36 -7.28 -0.82
C VAL A 73 10.59 -6.39 -0.90
N ALA A 74 10.75 -5.45 0.05
CA ALA A 74 11.91 -4.56 0.10
C ALA A 74 13.20 -5.35 0.20
N ASP A 75 13.24 -6.37 1.04
CA ASP A 75 14.41 -7.24 1.17
C ASP A 75 14.72 -7.97 -0.13
N ARG A 76 13.68 -8.40 -0.85
CA ARG A 76 13.84 -9.11 -2.12
C ARG A 76 14.41 -8.23 -3.22
N PHE A 77 14.00 -6.97 -3.28
CA PHE A 77 14.34 -6.04 -4.37
C PHE A 77 15.30 -4.92 -3.96
N GLU A 78 15.88 -5.01 -2.79
CA GLU A 78 16.83 -4.00 -2.26
C GLU A 78 16.24 -2.59 -2.18
N LEU A 79 14.96 -2.52 -1.78
CA LEU A 79 14.29 -1.25 -1.58
C LEU A 79 14.75 -0.61 -0.25
N THR A 80 14.86 0.71 -0.21
CA THR A 80 15.47 1.41 0.91
C THR A 80 14.48 2.04 1.88
N GLY A 81 13.23 2.20 1.49
CA GLY A 81 12.25 2.83 2.36
C GLY A 81 10.82 2.44 2.05
N VAL A 82 10.02 2.33 3.11
CA VAL A 82 8.58 2.10 3.02
C VAL A 82 7.90 3.08 3.95
N GLU A 83 7.02 3.91 3.39
CA GLU A 83 6.21 4.84 4.18
C GLU A 83 4.74 4.54 3.92
N ILE A 84 3.95 4.46 4.98
CA ILE A 84 2.52 4.20 4.89
C ILE A 84 1.78 5.26 5.70
N ASP A 85 0.90 6.00 5.02
CA ASP A 85 0.07 7.02 5.63
C ASP A 85 -1.40 6.73 5.36
N SER A 86 -2.26 7.31 6.17
CA SER A 86 -3.70 7.24 5.98
C SER A 86 -4.33 8.61 6.10
N ASN A 87 -5.33 8.87 5.27
CA ASN A 87 -6.13 10.08 5.31
C ASN A 87 -7.59 9.68 5.52
N TYR A 88 -8.28 10.43 6.37
CA TYR A 88 -9.68 10.17 6.69
C TYR A 88 -10.56 11.26 6.08
N TYR A 89 -11.62 10.85 5.43
CA TYR A 89 -12.59 11.72 4.79
C TYR A 89 -13.98 11.48 5.38
N PRO A 90 -14.92 12.41 5.20
CA PRO A 90 -16.29 12.18 5.72
C PRO A 90 -16.95 10.90 5.22
N ASN A 91 -16.62 10.45 4.01
CA ASN A 91 -17.24 9.29 3.37
C ASN A 91 -16.33 8.06 3.30
N GLY A 92 -15.14 8.12 3.87
CA GLY A 92 -14.22 7.01 3.76
C GLY A 92 -12.82 7.35 4.22
N ALA A 93 -11.87 6.59 3.74
CA ALA A 93 -10.47 6.80 4.04
C ALA A 93 -9.62 6.37 2.85
N GLU A 94 -8.36 6.74 2.87
CA GLU A 94 -7.41 6.35 1.84
C GLU A 94 -6.08 6.02 2.52
N ILE A 95 -5.50 4.90 2.14
CA ILE A 95 -4.17 4.51 2.61
C ILE A 95 -3.21 4.80 1.46
N LYS A 96 -2.13 5.53 1.75
CA LYS A 96 -1.09 5.80 0.77
C LYS A 96 0.18 5.06 1.16
N ILE A 97 0.78 4.39 0.17
CA ILE A 97 1.97 3.59 0.36
C ILE A 97 3.05 4.10 -0.59
N ASP A 98 4.16 4.56 -0.05
CA ASP A 98 5.32 4.99 -0.84
C ASP A 98 6.46 4.02 -0.59
N ILE A 99 6.96 3.40 -1.64
CA ILE A 99 8.09 2.47 -1.58
C ILE A 99 9.22 3.06 -2.42
N THR A 100 10.36 3.30 -1.78
CA THR A 100 11.51 3.94 -2.41
C THR A 100 12.68 2.99 -2.45
N GLY A 101 13.39 2.96 -3.57
CA GLY A 101 14.57 2.12 -3.70
C GLY A 101 15.49 2.54 -4.81
N ASN A 102 16.72 2.05 -4.76
CA ASN A 102 17.73 2.27 -5.78
C ASN A 102 17.77 1.10 -6.76
N ILE A 103 16.61 0.77 -7.32
CA ILE A 103 16.52 -0.34 -8.26
C ILE A 103 17.10 0.11 -9.59
N LYS A 104 18.12 -0.59 -10.02
CA LYS A 104 18.62 -0.42 -11.37
C LYS A 104 17.91 -1.43 -12.27
N GLU A 105 17.07 -0.92 -13.09
CA GLU A 105 16.48 -1.75 -14.13
C GLU A 105 17.49 -1.96 -15.25
#